data_fda40dadcf9452804cf4d185f3d9cca0
#
_entry.id   fda40dadcf9452804cf4d185f3d9cca0
#
_cell.length_a   1.000
_cell.length_b   1.000
_cell.length_c   1.000
_cell.angle_alpha   90.00
_cell.angle_beta   90.00
_cell.angle_gamma   90.00
#
_symmetry.space_group_name_H-M   'P 1'
#
loop_
_entity.id
_entity.type
_entity.pdbx_description
1 polymer ?
#
loop_
_entity_poly.entity_id
_entity_poly.type
_entity_poly.pdbx_seq_one_letter_code
_entity_poly.pdbx_strand_id
1 'polypeptide(L)'
;MKNVVLLGSTGSIGTSTIKVAEDLPDQIRLIGLAAGGNSELLLEQTRKHQPAVISIADPAKAKELRDVVGISTQVYAGDEGLLKLATLPSADIVLIAIVGTAGLQPALAAIRAGKDIAVASKEILVMAGEIVMNEARKHGVRVLAVDSEHSAIFQCLDGKPTSSVRKLLLTASGGPFRSQADWPKEKFSEITVERALKHPSWVMGRKITIDSATLFNKGLEMIEARWLFDIEMARVGVVVHPQSIVHSMVEFVDGSLIAQLSTPDMCLPIQYALTYPDRSASERVQTDFPKIGTLTFEEPDTERFPSILLARRAGEVCGTMPAVLNAANEIAVEAFVNRKINFPQITETVRRTMDAHQVVEHPTLEQVLEADAWARREASR
;
A
#
# COMPACT_ATOMS: atom_id res chain seq x y z
N MET A 1 -11.32 -23.58 0.68
CA MET A 1 -11.17 -22.65 -0.46
C MET A 1 -11.73 -21.29 -0.03
N LYS A 2 -10.95 -20.22 -0.11
CA LYS A 2 -11.40 -18.85 0.22
C LYS A 2 -11.99 -18.15 -1.01
N ASN A 3 -13.15 -17.55 -0.83
CA ASN A 3 -13.79 -16.70 -1.82
C ASN A 3 -13.26 -15.27 -1.71
N VAL A 4 -12.57 -14.82 -2.73
CA VAL A 4 -11.87 -13.53 -2.75
C VAL A 4 -12.57 -12.55 -3.70
N VAL A 5 -12.82 -11.35 -3.23
CA VAL A 5 -13.14 -10.18 -4.05
C VAL A 5 -11.87 -9.38 -4.24
N LEU A 6 -11.56 -9.04 -5.49
CA LEU A 6 -10.36 -8.28 -5.87
C LEU A 6 -10.76 -6.92 -6.44
N LEU A 7 -10.53 -5.87 -5.69
CA LEU A 7 -10.74 -4.49 -6.11
C LEU A 7 -9.45 -3.92 -6.69
N GLY A 8 -9.43 -3.64 -7.99
CA GLY A 8 -8.24 -3.19 -8.73
C GLY A 8 -7.52 -4.32 -9.48
N SER A 9 -8.26 -5.28 -10.05
CA SER A 9 -7.74 -6.52 -10.68
C SER A 9 -6.78 -6.29 -11.85
N THR A 10 -6.87 -5.17 -12.53
CA THR A 10 -6.05 -4.84 -13.71
C THR A 10 -4.77 -4.04 -13.39
N GLY A 11 -4.58 -3.67 -12.12
CA GLY A 11 -3.35 -3.03 -11.63
C GLY A 11 -2.23 -4.03 -11.37
N SER A 12 -1.05 -3.53 -10.98
CA SER A 12 0.14 -4.37 -10.69
C SER A 12 -0.14 -5.41 -9.60
N ILE A 13 -0.69 -5.00 -8.46
CA ILE A 13 -1.07 -5.92 -7.37
C ILE A 13 -2.21 -6.84 -7.81
N GLY A 14 -3.19 -6.30 -8.55
CA GLY A 14 -4.30 -7.09 -9.07
C GLY A 14 -3.85 -8.22 -9.97
N THR A 15 -2.97 -7.96 -10.92
CA THR A 15 -2.42 -8.99 -11.82
C THR A 15 -1.54 -10.01 -11.07
N SER A 16 -0.81 -9.59 -10.04
CA SER A 16 -0.08 -10.50 -9.16
C SER A 16 -1.06 -11.38 -8.33
N THR A 17 -2.19 -10.82 -7.89
CA THR A 17 -3.24 -11.58 -7.20
C THR A 17 -3.88 -12.63 -8.11
N ILE A 18 -4.12 -12.29 -9.39
CA ILE A 18 -4.59 -13.25 -10.40
C ILE A 18 -3.63 -14.42 -10.52
N LYS A 19 -2.31 -14.15 -10.63
CA LYS A 19 -1.28 -15.21 -10.69
C LYS A 19 -1.30 -16.11 -9.45
N VAL A 20 -1.42 -15.53 -8.27
CA VAL A 20 -1.51 -16.30 -7.01
C VAL A 20 -2.75 -17.21 -7.00
N ALA A 21 -3.90 -16.70 -7.45
CA ALA A 21 -5.11 -17.51 -7.55
C ALA A 21 -4.99 -18.64 -8.57
N GLU A 22 -4.25 -18.42 -9.66
CA GLU A 22 -3.94 -19.44 -10.67
C GLU A 22 -2.99 -20.53 -10.15
N ASP A 23 -2.05 -20.17 -9.27
CA ASP A 23 -1.14 -21.12 -8.65
C ASP A 23 -1.83 -21.96 -7.55
N LEU A 24 -2.90 -21.43 -6.95
CA LEU A 24 -3.59 -22.04 -5.81
C LEU A 24 -5.10 -22.25 -6.08
N PRO A 25 -5.48 -22.95 -7.17
CA PRO A 25 -6.88 -23.04 -7.60
C PRO A 25 -7.80 -23.77 -6.61
N ASP A 26 -7.24 -24.67 -5.80
CA ASP A 26 -7.97 -25.41 -4.76
C ASP A 26 -8.13 -24.61 -3.46
N GLN A 27 -7.43 -23.50 -3.29
CA GLN A 27 -7.42 -22.70 -2.07
C GLN A 27 -8.07 -21.33 -2.26
N ILE A 28 -7.98 -20.73 -3.45
CA ILE A 28 -8.43 -19.36 -3.74
C ILE A 28 -9.38 -19.37 -4.92
N ARG A 29 -10.55 -18.76 -4.74
CA ARG A 29 -11.53 -18.54 -5.80
C ARG A 29 -11.84 -17.04 -5.91
N LEU A 30 -11.63 -16.48 -7.10
CA LEU A 30 -11.98 -15.10 -7.40
C LEU A 30 -13.47 -15.02 -7.76
N ILE A 31 -14.28 -14.48 -6.87
CA ILE A 31 -15.74 -14.40 -7.04
C ILE A 31 -16.23 -13.00 -7.45
N GLY A 32 -15.37 -11.99 -7.32
CA GLY A 32 -15.65 -10.61 -7.71
C GLY A 32 -14.39 -9.90 -8.18
N LEU A 33 -14.45 -9.19 -9.31
CA LEU A 33 -13.33 -8.42 -9.87
C LEU A 33 -13.77 -6.99 -10.16
N ALA A 34 -12.97 -6.00 -9.75
CA ALA A 34 -13.19 -4.62 -10.12
C ALA A 34 -11.96 -4.02 -10.81
N ALA A 35 -12.20 -3.18 -11.82
CA ALA A 35 -11.16 -2.44 -12.54
C ALA A 35 -11.50 -0.95 -12.65
N GLY A 36 -10.46 -0.11 -12.82
CA GLY A 36 -10.63 1.31 -13.15
C GLY A 36 -11.07 1.49 -14.60
N GLY A 37 -10.13 1.53 -15.53
CA GLY A 37 -10.40 1.86 -16.93
C GLY A 37 -10.08 0.77 -17.95
N ASN A 38 -9.40 -0.32 -17.57
CA ASN A 38 -8.98 -1.38 -18.50
C ASN A 38 -10.04 -2.46 -18.62
N SER A 39 -11.03 -2.24 -19.51
CA SER A 39 -12.13 -3.17 -19.76
C SER A 39 -11.69 -4.44 -20.50
N GLU A 40 -10.67 -4.36 -21.35
CA GLU A 40 -10.19 -5.50 -22.13
C GLU A 40 -9.57 -6.56 -21.20
N LEU A 41 -8.66 -6.14 -20.33
CA LEU A 41 -8.04 -7.05 -19.37
C LEU A 41 -9.06 -7.56 -18.34
N LEU A 42 -10.01 -6.73 -17.90
CA LEU A 42 -11.09 -7.19 -17.02
C LEU A 42 -11.96 -8.27 -17.69
N LEU A 43 -12.26 -8.13 -18.98
CA LEU A 43 -13.01 -9.12 -19.75
C LEU A 43 -12.24 -10.43 -19.89
N GLU A 44 -10.93 -10.37 -20.17
CA GLU A 44 -10.05 -11.54 -20.20
C GLU A 44 -10.05 -12.29 -18.86
N GLN A 45 -9.83 -11.56 -17.75
CA GLN A 45 -9.88 -12.09 -16.39
C GLN A 45 -11.27 -12.71 -16.08
N THR A 46 -12.35 -12.04 -16.52
CA THR A 46 -13.72 -12.54 -16.33
C THR A 46 -13.96 -13.86 -17.05
N ARG A 47 -13.51 -13.99 -18.29
CA ARG A 47 -13.64 -15.25 -19.06
C ARG A 47 -12.86 -16.40 -18.43
N LYS A 48 -11.70 -16.11 -17.89
CA LYS A 48 -10.81 -17.11 -17.28
C LYS A 48 -11.30 -17.58 -15.92
N HIS A 49 -11.68 -16.64 -15.04
CA HIS A 49 -12.00 -16.94 -13.63
C HIS A 49 -13.49 -17.05 -13.34
N GLN A 50 -14.35 -16.66 -14.28
CA GLN A 50 -15.83 -16.74 -14.19
C GLN A 50 -16.38 -16.20 -12.85
N PRO A 51 -16.01 -14.96 -12.46
CA PRO A 51 -16.52 -14.37 -11.23
C PRO A 51 -18.05 -14.14 -11.34
N ALA A 52 -18.72 -14.24 -10.19
CA ALA A 52 -20.16 -13.95 -10.13
C ALA A 52 -20.48 -12.47 -10.39
N VAL A 53 -19.55 -11.58 -10.04
CA VAL A 53 -19.75 -10.12 -10.12
C VAL A 53 -18.49 -9.44 -10.62
N ILE A 54 -18.66 -8.48 -11.54
CA ILE A 54 -17.58 -7.57 -11.92
C ILE A 54 -18.02 -6.11 -11.83
N SER A 55 -17.07 -5.19 -11.69
CA SER A 55 -17.32 -3.76 -11.74
C SER A 55 -16.22 -3.03 -12.51
N ILE A 56 -16.60 -1.96 -13.20
CA ILE A 56 -15.64 -1.05 -13.84
C ILE A 56 -16.03 0.40 -13.51
N ALA A 57 -15.05 1.30 -13.40
CA ALA A 57 -15.32 2.68 -12.99
C ALA A 57 -16.22 3.42 -13.99
N ASP A 58 -16.03 3.21 -15.29
CA ASP A 58 -16.77 3.88 -16.36
C ASP A 58 -18.11 3.18 -16.65
N PRO A 59 -19.26 3.86 -16.46
CA PRO A 59 -20.58 3.31 -16.77
C PRO A 59 -20.78 2.92 -18.25
N ALA A 60 -20.15 3.61 -19.21
CA ALA A 60 -20.25 3.27 -20.61
C ALA A 60 -19.57 1.92 -20.89
N LYS A 61 -18.36 1.72 -20.36
CA LYS A 61 -17.66 0.43 -20.46
C LYS A 61 -18.38 -0.70 -19.72
N ALA A 62 -19.08 -0.41 -18.63
CA ALA A 62 -19.90 -1.40 -17.95
C ALA A 62 -21.06 -1.88 -18.83
N LYS A 63 -21.66 -0.99 -19.62
CA LYS A 63 -22.70 -1.35 -20.60
C LYS A 63 -22.13 -2.28 -21.68
N GLU A 64 -20.98 -1.93 -22.25
CA GLU A 64 -20.30 -2.77 -23.26
C GLU A 64 -19.97 -4.16 -22.70
N LEU A 65 -19.49 -4.23 -21.46
CA LEU A 65 -19.17 -5.50 -20.80
C LEU A 65 -20.42 -6.37 -20.60
N ARG A 66 -21.59 -5.79 -20.27
CA ARG A 66 -22.86 -6.55 -20.14
C ARG A 66 -23.24 -7.29 -21.40
N ASP A 67 -22.93 -6.72 -22.55
CA ASP A 67 -23.30 -7.29 -23.85
C ASP A 67 -22.41 -8.49 -24.25
N VAL A 68 -21.22 -8.62 -23.63
CA VAL A 68 -20.18 -9.62 -23.99
C VAL A 68 -19.85 -10.63 -22.90
N VAL A 69 -20.21 -10.36 -21.64
CA VAL A 69 -20.09 -11.35 -20.56
C VAL A 69 -21.31 -12.25 -20.52
N GLY A 70 -21.14 -13.50 -20.11
CA GLY A 70 -22.26 -14.44 -19.97
C GLY A 70 -23.23 -14.00 -18.87
N ILE A 71 -24.49 -14.51 -18.95
CA ILE A 71 -25.58 -14.21 -18.02
C ILE A 71 -25.28 -14.58 -16.53
N SER A 72 -24.27 -15.40 -16.30
CA SER A 72 -23.83 -15.80 -14.97
C SER A 72 -23.03 -14.73 -14.23
N THR A 73 -22.53 -13.69 -14.91
CA THR A 73 -21.73 -12.62 -14.34
C THR A 73 -22.51 -11.31 -14.31
N GLN A 74 -22.74 -10.76 -13.12
CA GLN A 74 -23.35 -9.44 -12.96
C GLN A 74 -22.33 -8.34 -13.17
N VAL A 75 -22.72 -7.25 -13.87
CA VAL A 75 -21.81 -6.12 -14.18
C VAL A 75 -22.34 -4.84 -13.55
N TYR A 76 -21.53 -4.24 -12.68
CA TYR A 76 -21.78 -2.95 -12.05
C TYR A 76 -20.81 -1.87 -12.54
N ALA A 77 -21.03 -0.63 -12.13
CA ALA A 77 -20.18 0.51 -12.48
C ALA A 77 -19.96 1.45 -11.29
N GLY A 78 -18.85 2.18 -11.33
CA GLY A 78 -18.53 3.26 -10.42
C GLY A 78 -18.45 2.84 -8.96
N ASP A 79 -18.63 3.81 -8.06
CA ASP A 79 -18.51 3.61 -6.61
C ASP A 79 -19.56 2.63 -6.07
N GLU A 80 -20.79 2.68 -6.59
CA GLU A 80 -21.83 1.72 -6.21
C GLU A 80 -21.40 0.28 -6.52
N GLY A 81 -20.76 0.07 -7.66
CA GLY A 81 -20.23 -1.23 -8.04
C GLY A 81 -19.13 -1.72 -7.10
N LEU A 82 -18.23 -0.84 -6.68
CA LEU A 82 -17.20 -1.18 -5.69
C LEU A 82 -17.82 -1.58 -4.34
N LEU A 83 -18.84 -0.87 -3.87
CA LEU A 83 -19.53 -1.18 -2.62
C LEU A 83 -20.28 -2.51 -2.71
N LYS A 84 -20.94 -2.80 -3.85
CA LYS A 84 -21.60 -4.10 -4.11
C LYS A 84 -20.61 -5.26 -4.03
N LEU A 85 -19.44 -5.12 -4.64
CA LEU A 85 -18.39 -6.13 -4.56
C LEU A 85 -17.84 -6.29 -3.13
N ALA A 86 -17.53 -5.18 -2.48
CA ALA A 86 -16.96 -5.18 -1.12
C ALA A 86 -17.89 -5.84 -0.09
N THR A 87 -19.20 -5.80 -0.32
CA THR A 87 -20.22 -6.36 0.60
C THR A 87 -20.82 -7.67 0.10
N LEU A 88 -20.19 -8.34 -0.88
CA LEU A 88 -20.71 -9.56 -1.48
C LEU A 88 -20.89 -10.66 -0.40
N PRO A 89 -22.08 -11.21 -0.16
CA PRO A 89 -22.33 -12.11 0.97
C PRO A 89 -21.42 -13.34 1.00
N SER A 90 -21.11 -13.89 -0.19
CA SER A 90 -20.28 -15.08 -0.37
C SER A 90 -18.76 -14.81 -0.25
N ALA A 91 -18.33 -13.57 -0.11
CA ALA A 91 -16.91 -13.24 0.05
C ALA A 91 -16.42 -13.56 1.47
N ASP A 92 -15.26 -14.18 1.57
CA ASP A 92 -14.53 -14.38 2.84
C ASP A 92 -13.57 -13.21 3.09
N ILE A 93 -12.96 -12.70 2.02
CA ILE A 93 -11.96 -11.63 2.09
C ILE A 93 -12.06 -10.70 0.88
N VAL A 94 -11.82 -9.41 1.11
CA VAL A 94 -11.74 -8.38 0.07
C VAL A 94 -10.30 -7.87 -0.02
N LEU A 95 -9.63 -8.12 -1.16
CA LEU A 95 -8.32 -7.56 -1.43
C LEU A 95 -8.48 -6.20 -2.13
N ILE A 96 -7.93 -5.16 -1.51
CA ILE A 96 -8.06 -3.77 -1.96
C ILE A 96 -6.74 -3.31 -2.57
N ALA A 97 -6.70 -3.26 -3.90
CA ALA A 97 -5.56 -2.85 -4.72
C ALA A 97 -5.89 -1.62 -5.60
N ILE A 98 -6.78 -0.77 -5.12
CA ILE A 98 -7.13 0.49 -5.77
C ILE A 98 -6.11 1.54 -5.32
N VAL A 99 -5.49 2.22 -6.28
CA VAL A 99 -4.49 3.27 -6.01
C VAL A 99 -5.13 4.47 -5.31
N GLY A 100 -4.43 5.02 -4.31
CA GLY A 100 -4.86 6.19 -3.57
C GLY A 100 -5.99 5.91 -2.59
N THR A 101 -6.85 6.90 -2.36
CA THR A 101 -7.84 6.91 -1.27
C THR A 101 -9.20 6.32 -1.66
N ALA A 102 -9.44 6.02 -2.94
CA ALA A 102 -10.72 5.50 -3.44
C ALA A 102 -11.10 4.12 -2.85
N GLY A 103 -10.12 3.39 -2.33
CA GLY A 103 -10.35 2.11 -1.64
C GLY A 103 -10.90 2.23 -0.22
N LEU A 104 -10.93 3.43 0.39
CA LEU A 104 -11.31 3.61 1.81
C LEU A 104 -12.77 3.27 2.07
N GLN A 105 -13.70 3.79 1.28
CA GLN A 105 -15.14 3.50 1.43
C GLN A 105 -15.45 2.00 1.24
N PRO A 106 -14.95 1.34 0.16
CA PRO A 106 -15.06 -0.11 0.02
C PRO A 106 -14.46 -0.91 1.18
N ALA A 107 -13.30 -0.47 1.73
CA ALA A 107 -12.69 -1.11 2.89
C ALA A 107 -13.61 -1.09 4.12
N LEU A 108 -14.14 0.08 4.46
CA LEU A 108 -15.07 0.23 5.58
C LEU A 108 -16.37 -0.54 5.36
N ALA A 109 -16.89 -0.57 4.11
CA ALA A 109 -18.07 -1.35 3.78
C ALA A 109 -17.84 -2.86 3.95
N ALA A 110 -16.69 -3.38 3.50
CA ALA A 110 -16.30 -4.78 3.68
C ALA A 110 -16.19 -5.15 5.17
N ILE A 111 -15.52 -4.33 5.98
CA ILE A 111 -15.38 -4.51 7.43
C ILE A 111 -16.77 -4.58 8.10
N ARG A 112 -17.64 -3.61 7.80
CA ARG A 112 -19.01 -3.56 8.35
C ARG A 112 -19.88 -4.73 7.91
N ALA A 113 -19.57 -5.31 6.75
CA ALA A 113 -20.21 -6.55 6.27
C ALA A 113 -19.57 -7.83 6.84
N GLY A 114 -18.67 -7.72 7.81
CA GLY A 114 -18.01 -8.86 8.47
C GLY A 114 -17.00 -9.58 7.60
N LYS A 115 -16.37 -8.88 6.63
CA LYS A 115 -15.35 -9.45 5.74
C LYS A 115 -13.96 -9.09 6.21
N ASP A 116 -13.04 -10.06 6.20
CA ASP A 116 -11.62 -9.75 6.30
C ASP A 116 -11.20 -8.87 5.12
N ILE A 117 -10.24 -7.99 5.33
CA ILE A 117 -9.65 -7.20 4.25
C ILE A 117 -8.16 -7.45 4.11
N ALA A 118 -7.67 -7.52 2.87
CA ALA A 118 -6.26 -7.50 2.54
C ALA A 118 -5.94 -6.15 1.88
N VAL A 119 -5.11 -5.33 2.53
CA VAL A 119 -4.85 -3.94 2.12
C VAL A 119 -3.52 -3.85 1.39
N ALA A 120 -3.59 -3.48 0.11
CA ALA A 120 -2.42 -3.18 -0.71
C ALA A 120 -2.24 -1.66 -0.93
N SER A 121 -3.28 -0.85 -0.67
CA SER A 121 -3.25 0.61 -0.79
C SER A 121 -2.97 1.21 0.59
N LYS A 122 -1.69 1.46 0.87
CA LYS A 122 -1.26 2.02 2.17
C LYS A 122 -1.93 3.34 2.53
N GLU A 123 -2.33 4.11 1.52
CA GLU A 123 -2.99 5.39 1.68
C GLU A 123 -4.27 5.30 2.55
N ILE A 124 -4.96 4.16 2.52
CA ILE A 124 -6.16 3.90 3.34
C ILE A 124 -5.83 3.98 4.83
N LEU A 125 -4.77 3.29 5.25
CA LEU A 125 -4.34 3.27 6.65
C LEU A 125 -3.59 4.55 7.04
N VAL A 126 -2.85 5.15 6.12
CA VAL A 126 -2.23 6.46 6.36
C VAL A 126 -3.30 7.51 6.63
N MET A 127 -4.33 7.59 5.79
CA MET A 127 -5.36 8.63 5.86
C MET A 127 -6.35 8.40 7.03
N ALA A 128 -6.78 7.16 7.25
CA ALA A 128 -7.89 6.84 8.15
C ALA A 128 -7.62 5.59 9.02
N GLY A 129 -6.35 5.33 9.36
CA GLY A 129 -5.95 4.10 10.04
C GLY A 129 -6.65 3.90 11.39
N GLU A 130 -6.83 4.97 12.19
CA GLU A 130 -7.58 4.90 13.45
C GLU A 130 -9.02 4.42 13.21
N ILE A 131 -9.71 4.98 12.22
CA ILE A 131 -11.10 4.64 11.90
C ILE A 131 -11.18 3.20 11.39
N VAL A 132 -10.32 2.81 10.44
CA VAL A 132 -10.31 1.48 9.84
C VAL A 132 -10.03 0.39 10.88
N MET A 133 -9.00 0.58 11.72
CA MET A 133 -8.64 -0.41 12.73
C MET A 133 -9.66 -0.49 13.87
N ASN A 134 -10.30 0.62 14.25
CA ASN A 134 -11.39 0.61 15.21
C ASN A 134 -12.62 -0.13 14.68
N GLU A 135 -13.02 0.13 13.42
CA GLU A 135 -14.13 -0.60 12.78
C GLU A 135 -13.81 -2.09 12.65
N ALA A 136 -12.57 -2.46 12.28
CA ALA A 136 -12.16 -3.87 12.20
C ALA A 136 -12.26 -4.58 13.56
N ARG A 137 -11.76 -3.96 14.63
CA ARG A 137 -11.89 -4.50 16.00
C ARG A 137 -13.36 -4.67 16.41
N LYS A 138 -14.19 -3.67 16.16
CA LYS A 138 -15.62 -3.67 16.47
C LYS A 138 -16.37 -4.81 15.77
N HIS A 139 -16.01 -5.14 14.54
CA HIS A 139 -16.66 -6.19 13.75
C HIS A 139 -15.95 -7.55 13.83
N GLY A 140 -14.85 -7.65 14.57
CA GLY A 140 -14.09 -8.89 14.74
C GLY A 140 -13.45 -9.42 13.47
N VAL A 141 -13.11 -8.55 12.51
CA VAL A 141 -12.49 -8.89 11.22
C VAL A 141 -11.01 -8.54 11.20
N ARG A 142 -10.26 -9.22 10.34
CA ARG A 142 -8.83 -9.02 10.20
C ARG A 142 -8.51 -8.01 9.11
N VAL A 143 -7.48 -7.19 9.36
CA VAL A 143 -6.82 -6.35 8.37
C VAL A 143 -5.46 -6.97 8.08
N LEU A 144 -5.30 -7.55 6.90
CA LEU A 144 -4.09 -8.26 6.48
C LEU A 144 -3.25 -7.38 5.57
N ALA A 145 -1.95 -7.32 5.85
CA ALA A 145 -1.00 -6.53 5.09
C ALA A 145 -0.62 -7.23 3.77
N VAL A 146 -0.67 -6.49 2.66
CA VAL A 146 -0.18 -6.92 1.35
C VAL A 146 1.13 -6.23 1.00
N ASP A 147 1.38 -5.02 1.54
CA ASP A 147 2.68 -4.36 1.35
C ASP A 147 3.80 -5.24 1.91
N SER A 148 4.91 -5.38 1.16
CA SER A 148 5.94 -6.38 1.43
C SER A 148 6.57 -6.24 2.81
N GLU A 149 6.83 -5.01 3.25
CA GLU A 149 7.44 -4.70 4.53
C GLU A 149 6.51 -5.04 5.70
N HIS A 150 5.22 -4.73 5.55
CA HIS A 150 4.22 -5.02 6.58
C HIS A 150 3.89 -6.51 6.64
N SER A 151 3.82 -7.18 5.48
CA SER A 151 3.73 -8.64 5.42
C SER A 151 4.91 -9.31 6.12
N ALA A 152 6.13 -8.77 5.93
CA ALA A 152 7.33 -9.28 6.61
C ALA A 152 7.25 -9.11 8.13
N ILE A 153 6.84 -7.93 8.62
CA ILE A 153 6.64 -7.69 10.06
C ILE A 153 5.57 -8.64 10.61
N PHE A 154 4.45 -8.78 9.92
CA PHE A 154 3.36 -9.67 10.33
C PHE A 154 3.84 -11.13 10.47
N GLN A 155 4.67 -11.61 9.52
CA GLN A 155 5.28 -12.93 9.56
C GLN A 155 6.29 -13.08 10.70
N CYS A 156 7.08 -12.03 11.01
CA CYS A 156 8.04 -12.04 12.11
C CYS A 156 7.36 -12.02 13.49
N LEU A 157 6.23 -11.33 13.59
CA LEU A 157 5.45 -11.28 14.84
C LEU A 157 4.81 -12.64 15.17
N ASP A 158 4.30 -13.34 14.17
CA ASP A 158 3.73 -14.69 14.30
C ASP A 158 2.81 -14.83 15.53
N GLY A 159 1.89 -13.89 15.69
CA GLY A 159 0.93 -13.86 16.81
C GLY A 159 1.49 -13.44 18.17
N LYS A 160 2.78 -13.08 18.25
CA LYS A 160 3.37 -12.55 19.50
C LYS A 160 2.79 -11.18 19.83
N PRO A 161 2.56 -10.88 21.13
CA PRO A 161 1.98 -9.61 21.54
C PRO A 161 2.93 -8.43 21.27
N THR A 162 2.38 -7.27 20.96
CA THR A 162 3.16 -6.03 20.73
C THR A 162 3.97 -5.57 21.96
N SER A 163 3.58 -6.00 23.16
CA SER A 163 4.36 -5.78 24.39
C SER A 163 5.74 -6.45 24.37
N SER A 164 5.92 -7.51 23.57
CA SER A 164 7.21 -8.18 23.40
C SER A 164 8.11 -7.52 22.36
N VAL A 165 7.58 -6.57 21.58
CA VAL A 165 8.32 -5.86 20.53
C VAL A 165 9.07 -4.67 21.14
N ARG A 166 10.37 -4.53 20.87
CA ARG A 166 11.14 -3.32 21.16
C ARG A 166 11.00 -2.32 20.02
N LYS A 167 11.21 -2.75 18.79
CA LYS A 167 11.21 -1.89 17.61
C LYS A 167 10.82 -2.67 16.34
N LEU A 168 10.08 -2.03 15.47
CA LEU A 168 9.90 -2.46 14.08
C LEU A 168 10.94 -1.76 13.20
N LEU A 169 11.59 -2.48 12.31
CA LEU A 169 12.59 -1.96 11.39
C LEU A 169 12.14 -2.21 9.95
N LEU A 170 11.60 -1.16 9.34
CA LEU A 170 11.22 -1.17 7.91
C LEU A 170 12.47 -1.04 7.05
N THR A 171 12.66 -1.93 6.10
CA THR A 171 13.75 -1.80 5.13
C THR A 171 13.34 -0.92 3.95
N ALA A 172 14.28 -0.20 3.39
CA ALA A 172 14.11 0.63 2.20
C ALA A 172 15.22 0.33 1.19
N SER A 173 14.92 0.30 -0.12
CA SER A 173 15.97 0.21 -1.15
C SER A 173 16.91 1.43 -1.14
N GLY A 174 16.45 2.55 -0.58
CA GLY A 174 17.14 3.84 -0.60
C GLY A 174 16.87 4.66 -1.87
N GLY A 175 16.17 4.08 -2.86
CA GLY A 175 15.84 4.75 -4.11
C GLY A 175 17.06 5.00 -5.03
N PRO A 176 16.83 5.65 -6.19
CA PRO A 176 17.88 5.87 -7.21
C PRO A 176 18.90 6.94 -6.82
N PHE A 177 18.64 7.76 -5.80
CA PHE A 177 19.49 8.88 -5.39
C PHE A 177 20.19 8.63 -4.04
N ARG A 178 20.31 7.38 -3.63
CA ARG A 178 20.92 6.98 -2.36
C ARG A 178 22.38 7.38 -2.25
N SER A 179 23.18 7.18 -3.31
CA SER A 179 24.61 7.51 -3.30
C SER A 179 24.84 9.01 -3.15
N GLN A 180 25.44 9.43 -2.02
CA GLN A 180 25.76 10.83 -1.78
C GLN A 180 26.87 11.32 -2.72
N ALA A 181 27.78 10.45 -3.14
CA ALA A 181 28.86 10.79 -4.04
C ALA A 181 28.32 11.17 -5.44
N ASP A 182 27.31 10.44 -5.93
CA ASP A 182 26.71 10.68 -7.23
C ASP A 182 25.66 11.80 -7.18
N TRP A 183 24.91 11.85 -6.07
CA TRP A 183 23.78 12.76 -5.85
C TRP A 183 23.91 13.53 -4.52
N PRO A 184 24.87 14.48 -4.40
CA PRO A 184 24.88 15.39 -3.27
C PRO A 184 23.65 16.30 -3.29
N LYS A 185 23.24 16.82 -2.12
CA LYS A 185 22.00 17.59 -1.95
C LYS A 185 21.85 18.75 -2.93
N GLU A 186 22.97 19.40 -3.25
CA GLU A 186 23.04 20.55 -4.15
C GLU A 186 22.59 20.22 -5.59
N LYS A 187 22.72 18.95 -6.00
CA LYS A 187 22.29 18.46 -7.32
C LYS A 187 20.83 18.00 -7.37
N PHE A 188 20.10 18.00 -6.27
CA PHE A 188 18.72 17.51 -6.26
C PHE A 188 17.78 18.30 -7.16
N SER A 189 18.04 19.61 -7.38
CA SER A 189 17.28 20.42 -8.34
C SER A 189 17.46 19.99 -9.80
N GLU A 190 18.52 19.22 -10.11
CA GLU A 190 18.81 18.69 -11.44
C GLU A 190 18.13 17.34 -11.71
N ILE A 191 17.49 16.74 -10.70
CA ILE A 191 16.80 15.46 -10.83
C ILE A 191 15.61 15.62 -11.75
N THR A 192 15.64 14.90 -12.88
CA THR A 192 14.54 14.88 -13.85
C THR A 192 13.51 13.79 -13.51
N VAL A 193 12.31 13.95 -14.05
CA VAL A 193 11.23 12.96 -13.90
C VAL A 193 11.67 11.58 -14.39
N GLU A 194 12.37 11.53 -15.53
CA GLU A 194 12.83 10.28 -16.15
C GLU A 194 13.86 9.55 -15.27
N ARG A 195 14.70 10.29 -14.54
CA ARG A 195 15.65 9.71 -13.58
C ARG A 195 14.94 9.23 -12.32
N ALA A 196 14.01 10.01 -11.80
CA ALA A 196 13.26 9.67 -10.60
C ALA A 196 12.33 8.47 -10.81
N LEU A 197 11.89 8.20 -12.05
CA LEU A 197 11.08 7.04 -12.41
C LEU A 197 11.90 5.76 -12.63
N LYS A 198 13.24 5.79 -12.53
CA LYS A 198 14.09 4.59 -12.64
C LYS A 198 14.39 4.00 -11.28
N HIS A 199 13.52 3.09 -10.82
CA HIS A 199 13.78 2.37 -9.56
C HIS A 199 14.84 1.27 -9.78
N PRO A 200 15.81 1.08 -8.84
CA PRO A 200 16.92 0.13 -9.02
C PRO A 200 16.49 -1.34 -9.00
N SER A 201 15.41 -1.69 -8.29
CA SER A 201 15.05 -3.10 -8.02
C SER A 201 13.62 -3.47 -8.41
N TRP A 202 12.68 -2.52 -8.44
CA TRP A 202 11.25 -2.78 -8.64
C TRP A 202 10.70 -2.08 -9.87
N VAL A 203 9.76 -2.75 -10.55
CA VAL A 203 8.90 -2.13 -11.57
C VAL A 203 7.57 -1.79 -10.93
N MET A 204 7.29 -0.51 -10.73
CA MET A 204 6.15 -0.02 -9.96
C MET A 204 5.39 1.10 -10.71
N GLY A 205 4.22 1.47 -10.18
CA GLY A 205 3.47 2.63 -10.66
C GLY A 205 4.26 3.95 -10.49
N ARG A 206 3.89 4.97 -11.26
CA ARG A 206 4.61 6.25 -11.31
C ARG A 206 4.71 6.94 -9.94
N LYS A 207 3.58 7.04 -9.21
CA LYS A 207 3.52 7.71 -7.90
C LYS A 207 4.44 7.03 -6.90
N ILE A 208 4.31 5.73 -6.68
CA ILE A 208 5.10 4.98 -5.71
C ILE A 208 6.60 4.96 -6.07
N THR A 209 6.96 5.04 -7.37
CA THR A 209 8.35 5.15 -7.80
C THR A 209 8.97 6.48 -7.38
N ILE A 210 8.25 7.60 -7.53
CA ILE A 210 8.69 8.92 -7.03
C ILE A 210 8.72 8.93 -5.50
N ASP A 211 7.75 8.32 -4.82
CA ASP A 211 7.76 8.18 -3.37
C ASP A 211 8.96 7.37 -2.87
N SER A 212 9.38 6.35 -3.60
CA SER A 212 10.62 5.63 -3.30
C SER A 212 11.84 6.51 -3.48
N ALA A 213 11.90 7.30 -4.56
CA ALA A 213 13.00 8.22 -4.86
C ALA A 213 13.15 9.33 -3.80
N THR A 214 12.04 9.77 -3.20
CA THR A 214 11.99 10.79 -2.14
C THR A 214 12.01 10.21 -0.72
N LEU A 215 11.94 8.88 -0.57
CA LEU A 215 11.68 8.15 0.67
C LEU A 215 10.32 8.44 1.34
N PHE A 216 9.40 9.14 0.67
CA PHE A 216 8.01 9.25 1.16
C PHE A 216 7.32 7.89 1.24
N ASN A 217 7.61 6.96 0.31
CA ASN A 217 7.04 5.62 0.41
C ASN A 217 7.31 5.00 1.80
N LYS A 218 8.55 5.11 2.25
CA LYS A 218 8.94 4.58 3.57
C LYS A 218 8.31 5.37 4.72
N GLY A 219 8.17 6.68 4.55
CA GLY A 219 7.44 7.52 5.50
C GLY A 219 5.97 7.12 5.66
N LEU A 220 5.26 6.89 4.55
CA LEU A 220 3.87 6.41 4.56
C LEU A 220 3.77 5.02 5.23
N GLU A 221 4.69 4.13 4.94
CA GLU A 221 4.77 2.80 5.53
C GLU A 221 5.01 2.84 7.05
N MET A 222 5.75 3.82 7.59
CA MET A 222 5.88 4.00 9.04
C MET A 222 4.51 4.28 9.70
N ILE A 223 3.67 5.10 9.06
CA ILE A 223 2.33 5.41 9.55
C ILE A 223 1.41 4.19 9.43
N GLU A 224 1.50 3.46 8.32
CA GLU A 224 0.75 2.22 8.12
C GLU A 224 1.12 1.17 9.20
N ALA A 225 2.42 0.97 9.47
CA ALA A 225 2.91 0.05 10.49
C ALA A 225 2.37 0.40 11.90
N ARG A 226 2.32 1.70 12.23
CA ARG A 226 1.73 2.17 13.48
C ARG A 226 0.32 1.62 13.68
N TRP A 227 -0.51 1.69 12.65
CA TRP A 227 -1.91 1.28 12.74
C TRP A 227 -2.08 -0.23 12.66
N LEU A 228 -1.41 -0.90 11.72
CA LEU A 228 -1.52 -2.36 11.55
C LEU A 228 -1.07 -3.14 12.78
N PHE A 229 0.00 -2.68 13.45
CA PHE A 229 0.60 -3.41 14.56
C PHE A 229 0.36 -2.77 15.92
N ASP A 230 -0.47 -1.72 15.97
CA ASP A 230 -0.81 -1.00 17.21
C ASP A 230 0.44 -0.65 18.02
N ILE A 231 1.39 0.05 17.38
CA ILE A 231 2.69 0.40 17.94
C ILE A 231 2.95 1.90 17.83
N GLU A 232 3.62 2.49 18.82
CA GLU A 232 3.96 3.92 18.80
C GLU A 232 4.99 4.25 17.70
N MET A 233 4.86 5.43 17.08
CA MET A 233 5.79 5.89 16.03
C MET A 233 7.26 5.90 16.46
N ALA A 234 7.54 6.19 17.73
CA ALA A 234 8.89 6.14 18.28
C ALA A 234 9.55 4.76 18.16
N ARG A 235 8.74 3.71 18.10
CA ARG A 235 9.18 2.31 17.98
C ARG A 235 9.23 1.82 16.54
N VAL A 236 8.95 2.68 15.55
CA VAL A 236 9.07 2.36 14.12
C VAL A 236 10.31 3.04 13.55
N GLY A 237 11.29 2.22 13.15
CA GLY A 237 12.53 2.65 12.54
C GLY A 237 12.60 2.31 11.05
N VAL A 238 13.55 2.93 10.38
CA VAL A 238 13.88 2.68 8.97
C VAL A 238 15.35 2.32 8.87
N VAL A 239 15.67 1.37 8.02
CA VAL A 239 17.04 1.02 7.63
C VAL A 239 17.09 0.87 6.11
N VAL A 240 18.12 1.40 5.48
CA VAL A 240 18.33 1.26 4.04
C VAL A 240 19.01 -0.07 3.78
N HIS A 241 18.40 -0.89 2.92
CA HIS A 241 18.88 -2.20 2.48
C HIS A 241 18.76 -2.31 0.95
N PRO A 242 19.80 -1.94 0.20
CA PRO A 242 19.72 -1.78 -1.26
C PRO A 242 19.34 -3.05 -2.02
N GLN A 243 19.73 -4.21 -1.50
CA GLN A 243 19.45 -5.49 -2.17
C GLN A 243 17.97 -5.90 -2.05
N SER A 244 17.21 -5.32 -1.14
CA SER A 244 15.78 -5.60 -0.90
C SER A 244 15.46 -7.09 -0.68
N ILE A 245 16.41 -7.86 -0.14
CA ILE A 245 16.23 -9.28 0.23
C ILE A 245 15.59 -9.41 1.61
N VAL A 246 16.05 -8.60 2.58
CA VAL A 246 15.38 -8.45 3.87
C VAL A 246 14.25 -7.46 3.68
N HIS A 247 13.01 -7.93 3.83
CA HIS A 247 11.84 -7.09 3.62
C HIS A 247 11.47 -6.24 4.83
N SER A 248 11.67 -6.74 6.05
CA SER A 248 11.63 -5.98 7.32
C SER A 248 12.08 -6.88 8.47
N MET A 249 12.24 -6.26 9.65
CA MET A 249 12.70 -6.94 10.86
C MET A 249 11.91 -6.49 12.08
N VAL A 250 11.81 -7.38 13.08
CA VAL A 250 11.25 -7.09 14.40
C VAL A 250 12.32 -7.33 15.45
N GLU A 251 12.64 -6.30 16.21
CA GLU A 251 13.50 -6.38 17.41
C GLU A 251 12.61 -6.60 18.63
N PHE A 252 12.86 -7.66 19.37
CA PHE A 252 12.13 -8.01 20.60
C PHE A 252 12.80 -7.44 21.85
N VAL A 253 12.06 -7.42 22.96
CA VAL A 253 12.54 -6.85 24.23
C VAL A 253 13.73 -7.60 24.82
N ASP A 254 13.93 -8.87 24.45
CA ASP A 254 15.08 -9.69 24.84
C ASP A 254 16.34 -9.41 24.01
N GLY A 255 16.25 -8.50 23.01
CA GLY A 255 17.34 -8.15 22.10
C GLY A 255 17.44 -9.05 20.88
N SER A 256 16.59 -10.08 20.74
CA SER A 256 16.56 -10.89 19.51
C SER A 256 15.97 -10.09 18.35
N LEU A 257 16.44 -10.38 17.14
CA LEU A 257 15.99 -9.75 15.90
C LEU A 257 15.54 -10.82 14.92
N ILE A 258 14.27 -10.77 14.51
CA ILE A 258 13.70 -11.68 13.51
C ILE A 258 13.44 -10.91 12.23
N ALA A 259 13.84 -11.48 11.09
CA ALA A 259 13.70 -10.89 9.77
C ALA A 259 13.01 -11.87 8.82
N GLN A 260 12.14 -11.35 7.95
CA GLN A 260 11.63 -12.11 6.82
C GLN A 260 12.46 -11.75 5.57
N LEU A 261 12.91 -12.78 4.87
CA LEU A 261 13.74 -12.66 3.69
C LEU A 261 13.12 -13.40 2.51
N SER A 262 13.18 -12.78 1.35
CA SER A 262 12.88 -13.44 0.07
C SER A 262 13.41 -12.60 -1.10
N THR A 263 13.51 -13.22 -2.27
CA THR A 263 13.64 -12.46 -3.51
C THR A 263 12.42 -11.57 -3.70
N PRO A 264 12.58 -10.30 -4.17
CA PRO A 264 11.48 -9.36 -4.33
C PRO A 264 10.41 -9.85 -5.33
N ASP A 265 9.24 -10.24 -4.81
CA ASP A 265 8.05 -10.61 -5.60
C ASP A 265 6.78 -10.38 -4.78
N MET A 266 5.86 -9.58 -5.30
CA MET A 266 4.58 -9.28 -4.62
C MET A 266 3.64 -10.49 -4.53
N CYS A 267 3.86 -11.56 -5.29
CA CYS A 267 3.06 -12.78 -5.16
C CYS A 267 3.20 -13.40 -3.76
N LEU A 268 4.37 -13.30 -3.11
CA LEU A 268 4.59 -13.88 -1.79
C LEU A 268 3.72 -13.20 -0.69
N PRO A 269 3.76 -11.88 -0.49
CA PRO A 269 2.91 -11.24 0.52
C PRO A 269 1.42 -11.36 0.19
N ILE A 270 1.03 -11.33 -1.08
CA ILE A 270 -0.36 -11.55 -1.51
C ILE A 270 -0.80 -12.97 -1.14
N GLN A 271 -0.01 -13.98 -1.50
CA GLN A 271 -0.30 -15.37 -1.17
C GLN A 271 -0.46 -15.54 0.34
N TYR A 272 0.49 -15.03 1.14
CA TYR A 272 0.43 -15.13 2.59
C TYR A 272 -0.83 -14.48 3.17
N ALA A 273 -1.21 -13.29 2.72
CA ALA A 273 -2.43 -12.63 3.15
C ALA A 273 -3.69 -13.45 2.79
N LEU A 274 -3.74 -14.04 1.60
CA LEU A 274 -4.91 -14.80 1.14
C LEU A 274 -5.00 -16.20 1.74
N THR A 275 -3.88 -16.83 2.12
CA THR A 275 -3.87 -18.17 2.71
C THR A 275 -3.80 -18.19 4.23
N TYR A 276 -3.44 -17.06 4.86
CA TYR A 276 -3.30 -16.95 6.31
C TYR A 276 -4.47 -17.61 7.08
N PRO A 277 -4.23 -18.44 8.14
CA PRO A 277 -2.93 -18.59 8.83
C PRO A 277 -1.96 -19.59 8.20
N ASP A 278 -2.35 -20.32 7.15
CA ASP A 278 -1.55 -21.36 6.55
C ASP A 278 -0.49 -20.82 5.60
N ARG A 279 0.56 -21.63 5.35
CA ARG A 279 1.56 -21.37 4.32
C ARG A 279 1.38 -22.38 3.19
N SER A 280 1.14 -21.88 1.99
CA SER A 280 1.00 -22.72 0.79
C SER A 280 2.30 -22.78 0.02
N ALA A 281 2.56 -23.91 -0.63
CA ALA A 281 3.73 -24.09 -1.48
C ALA A 281 3.70 -23.08 -2.65
N SER A 282 4.87 -22.55 -3.01
CA SER A 282 5.05 -21.69 -4.17
C SER A 282 6.41 -21.97 -4.82
N GLU A 283 6.42 -22.05 -6.14
CA GLU A 283 7.65 -22.16 -6.92
C GLU A 283 8.13 -20.80 -7.45
N ARG A 284 7.34 -19.72 -7.25
CA ARG A 284 7.64 -18.39 -7.79
C ARG A 284 8.80 -17.69 -7.08
N VAL A 285 8.93 -17.92 -5.78
CA VAL A 285 9.92 -17.22 -4.97
C VAL A 285 10.94 -18.22 -4.44
N GLN A 286 12.14 -18.13 -4.96
CA GLN A 286 13.27 -18.93 -4.51
C GLN A 286 14.43 -18.00 -4.14
N THR A 287 14.94 -18.16 -2.93
CA THR A 287 16.03 -17.33 -2.39
C THR A 287 17.32 -18.16 -2.34
N ASP A 288 18.27 -17.80 -3.18
CA ASP A 288 19.58 -18.46 -3.30
C ASP A 288 20.64 -17.63 -2.57
N PHE A 289 20.87 -17.93 -1.29
CA PHE A 289 21.82 -17.20 -0.44
C PHE A 289 23.27 -17.21 -0.98
N PRO A 290 23.82 -18.33 -1.51
CA PRO A 290 25.14 -18.32 -2.13
C PRO A 290 25.28 -17.30 -3.26
N LYS A 291 24.23 -17.07 -4.07
CA LYS A 291 24.25 -16.06 -5.13
C LYS A 291 24.11 -14.64 -4.59
N ILE A 292 23.34 -14.45 -3.52
CA ILE A 292 23.16 -13.15 -2.88
C ILE A 292 24.49 -12.68 -2.27
N GLY A 293 25.20 -13.55 -1.60
CA GLY A 293 26.51 -13.30 -1.01
C GLY A 293 26.45 -12.35 0.17
N THR A 294 26.35 -11.03 -0.07
CA THR A 294 26.43 -10.00 0.99
C THR A 294 25.14 -9.19 1.08
N LEU A 295 24.67 -8.98 2.31
CA LEU A 295 23.60 -8.05 2.65
C LEU A 295 24.20 -6.82 3.33
N THR A 296 23.79 -5.62 2.90
CA THR A 296 24.28 -4.35 3.44
C THR A 296 23.14 -3.52 4.01
N PHE A 297 23.46 -2.78 5.08
CA PHE A 297 22.50 -1.93 5.77
C PHE A 297 23.14 -0.57 6.04
N GLU A 298 22.35 0.49 5.85
CA GLU A 298 22.78 1.88 6.00
C GLU A 298 21.72 2.67 6.78
N GLU A 299 22.14 3.72 7.49
CA GLU A 299 21.20 4.67 8.07
C GLU A 299 20.52 5.50 6.93
N PRO A 300 19.22 5.80 7.05
CA PRO A 300 18.57 6.70 6.12
C PRO A 300 19.10 8.14 6.28
N ASP A 301 19.49 8.76 5.17
CA ASP A 301 19.95 10.16 5.16
C ASP A 301 18.77 11.12 5.23
N THR A 302 18.39 11.50 6.43
CA THR A 302 17.23 12.38 6.67
C THR A 302 17.49 13.85 6.36
N GLU A 303 18.74 14.26 6.16
CA GLU A 303 19.08 15.62 5.71
C GLU A 303 18.82 15.81 4.23
N ARG A 304 19.15 14.80 3.41
CA ARG A 304 18.84 14.80 1.98
C ARG A 304 17.39 14.43 1.70
N PHE A 305 16.81 13.53 2.52
CA PHE A 305 15.45 13.02 2.38
C PHE A 305 14.59 13.29 3.62
N PRO A 306 14.18 14.53 3.86
CA PRO A 306 13.44 14.91 5.08
C PRO A 306 12.00 14.36 5.12
N SER A 307 11.52 13.68 4.07
CA SER A 307 10.21 13.01 4.00
C SER A 307 9.96 12.03 5.16
N ILE A 308 11.00 11.29 5.59
CA ILE A 308 10.90 10.39 6.75
C ILE A 308 10.56 11.16 8.03
N LEU A 309 11.18 12.32 8.25
CA LEU A 309 10.91 13.16 9.42
C LEU A 309 9.51 13.78 9.37
N LEU A 310 9.05 14.20 8.17
CA LEU A 310 7.69 14.71 7.98
C LEU A 310 6.64 13.63 8.27
N ALA A 311 6.86 12.41 7.78
CA ALA A 311 5.97 11.30 8.05
C ALA A 311 5.98 10.87 9.52
N ARG A 312 7.15 10.89 10.18
CA ARG A 312 7.24 10.66 11.62
C ARG A 312 6.41 11.69 12.39
N ARG A 313 6.60 12.99 12.10
CA ARG A 313 5.80 14.06 12.68
C ARG A 313 4.31 13.84 12.47
N ALA A 314 3.88 13.49 11.24
CA ALA A 314 2.47 13.25 10.94
C ALA A 314 1.91 12.07 11.76
N GLY A 315 2.66 10.97 11.85
CA GLY A 315 2.25 9.80 12.62
C GLY A 315 2.29 10.01 14.13
N GLU A 316 3.13 10.89 14.66
CA GLU A 316 3.15 11.28 16.08
C GLU A 316 1.99 12.21 16.44
N VAL A 317 1.73 13.22 15.60
CA VAL A 317 0.62 14.16 15.76
C VAL A 317 -0.73 13.46 15.62
N CYS A 318 -0.85 12.49 14.70
CA CYS A 318 -2.11 11.79 14.42
C CYS A 318 -3.25 12.69 13.93
N GLY A 319 -4.49 12.31 14.25
CA GLY A 319 -5.68 13.03 13.81
C GLY A 319 -5.75 13.16 12.29
N THR A 320 -5.99 14.36 11.81
CA THR A 320 -6.05 14.66 10.36
C THR A 320 -4.69 14.88 9.69
N MET A 321 -3.58 14.98 10.47
CA MET A 321 -2.27 15.31 9.91
C MET A 321 -1.75 14.27 8.90
N PRO A 322 -1.89 12.94 9.09
CA PRO A 322 -1.46 11.95 8.10
C PRO A 322 -2.21 12.05 6.78
N ALA A 323 -3.52 12.37 6.80
CA ALA A 323 -4.30 12.59 5.59
C ALA A 323 -3.79 13.82 4.81
N VAL A 324 -3.44 14.89 5.53
CA VAL A 324 -2.84 16.11 4.94
C VAL A 324 -1.49 15.81 4.31
N LEU A 325 -0.61 15.08 5.00
CA LEU A 325 0.68 14.67 4.46
C LEU A 325 0.50 13.87 3.15
N ASN A 326 -0.40 12.87 3.16
CA ASN A 326 -0.64 12.05 1.98
C ASN A 326 -1.17 12.85 0.81
N ALA A 327 -2.20 13.67 1.02
CA ALA A 327 -2.82 14.51 -0.01
C ALA A 327 -1.81 15.52 -0.61
N ALA A 328 -1.03 16.18 0.24
CA ALA A 328 0.01 17.10 -0.19
C ALA A 328 1.11 16.40 -1.01
N ASN A 329 1.52 15.19 -0.59
CA ASN A 329 2.49 14.40 -1.34
C ASN A 329 1.95 13.99 -2.72
N GLU A 330 0.70 13.54 -2.82
CA GLU A 330 0.09 13.19 -4.11
C GLU A 330 0.10 14.38 -5.08
N ILE A 331 -0.30 15.57 -4.63
CA ILE A 331 -0.32 16.79 -5.44
C ILE A 331 1.11 17.22 -5.82
N ALA A 332 2.05 17.17 -4.89
CA ALA A 332 3.43 17.56 -5.16
C ALA A 332 4.12 16.60 -6.16
N VAL A 333 3.87 15.29 -6.01
CA VAL A 333 4.36 14.28 -6.97
C VAL A 333 3.76 14.50 -8.35
N GLU A 334 2.46 14.77 -8.45
CA GLU A 334 1.82 15.09 -9.73
C GLU A 334 2.40 16.36 -10.36
N ALA A 335 2.61 17.41 -9.56
CA ALA A 335 3.22 18.65 -10.04
C ALA A 335 4.66 18.43 -10.54
N PHE A 336 5.45 17.60 -9.85
CA PHE A 336 6.80 17.23 -10.30
C PHE A 336 6.77 16.44 -11.61
N VAL A 337 5.92 15.41 -11.70
CA VAL A 337 5.76 14.59 -12.91
C VAL A 337 5.33 15.44 -14.11
N ASN A 338 4.50 16.46 -13.88
CA ASN A 338 4.09 17.45 -14.89
C ASN A 338 5.11 18.59 -15.07
N ARG A 339 6.31 18.51 -14.46
CA ARG A 339 7.40 19.48 -14.56
C ARG A 339 7.03 20.91 -14.13
N LYS A 340 6.05 21.05 -13.24
CA LYS A 340 5.65 22.32 -12.64
C LYS A 340 6.55 22.74 -11.48
N ILE A 341 7.14 21.76 -10.80
CA ILE A 341 8.07 21.93 -9.68
C ILE A 341 9.29 21.03 -9.86
N ASN A 342 10.40 21.33 -9.19
CA ASN A 342 11.59 20.48 -9.14
C ASN A 342 11.53 19.45 -8.00
N PHE A 343 12.47 18.50 -7.98
CA PHE A 343 12.46 17.38 -7.03
C PHE A 343 12.48 17.81 -5.54
N PRO A 344 13.34 18.75 -5.06
CA PRO A 344 13.27 19.24 -3.69
C PRO A 344 11.94 19.88 -3.30
N GLN A 345 11.28 20.54 -4.24
CA GLN A 345 9.99 21.21 -3.99
C GLN A 345 8.86 20.23 -3.66
N ILE A 346 9.01 18.93 -3.95
CA ILE A 346 8.05 17.91 -3.50
C ILE A 346 7.95 17.95 -1.98
N THR A 347 9.07 17.78 -1.29
CA THR A 347 9.12 17.77 0.18
C THR A 347 8.77 19.13 0.78
N GLU A 348 9.17 20.21 0.13
CA GLU A 348 8.86 21.59 0.56
C GLU A 348 7.35 21.86 0.52
N THR A 349 6.66 21.44 -0.56
CA THR A 349 5.20 21.56 -0.68
C THR A 349 4.48 20.81 0.44
N VAL A 350 4.91 19.57 0.72
CA VAL A 350 4.32 18.77 1.80
C VAL A 350 4.54 19.47 3.15
N ARG A 351 5.77 19.92 3.45
CA ARG A 351 6.08 20.62 4.70
C ARG A 351 5.22 21.85 4.89
N ARG A 352 5.17 22.74 3.88
CA ARG A 352 4.36 23.96 3.91
C ARG A 352 2.89 23.66 4.17
N THR A 353 2.32 22.66 3.50
CA THR A 353 0.92 22.28 3.66
C THR A 353 0.65 21.74 5.06
N MET A 354 1.53 20.90 5.61
CA MET A 354 1.43 20.40 6.98
C MET A 354 1.54 21.53 8.02
N ASP A 355 2.43 22.50 7.80
CA ASP A 355 2.62 23.63 8.74
C ASP A 355 1.43 24.59 8.77
N ALA A 356 0.67 24.70 7.68
CA ALA A 356 -0.53 25.50 7.57
C ALA A 356 -1.79 24.82 8.13
N HIS A 357 -1.72 23.51 8.43
CA HIS A 357 -2.90 22.75 8.83
C HIS A 357 -3.22 22.88 10.32
N GLN A 358 -4.53 23.04 10.62
CA GLN A 358 -5.08 22.91 11.96
C GLN A 358 -5.60 21.50 12.18
N VAL A 359 -4.93 20.75 13.04
CA VAL A 359 -5.22 19.34 13.27
C VAL A 359 -6.54 19.17 14.01
N VAL A 360 -7.36 18.24 13.53
CA VAL A 360 -8.51 17.72 14.26
C VAL A 360 -8.09 16.38 14.88
N GLU A 361 -8.08 16.30 16.21
CA GLU A 361 -7.81 15.08 16.96
C GLU A 361 -9.04 14.14 16.90
N HIS A 362 -8.83 12.83 16.81
CA HIS A 362 -9.88 11.81 16.72
C HIS A 362 -10.99 12.16 15.70
N PRO A 363 -10.63 12.40 14.42
CA PRO A 363 -11.56 12.91 13.43
C PRO A 363 -12.62 11.87 13.05
N THR A 364 -13.80 12.35 12.65
CA THR A 364 -14.75 11.53 11.89
C THR A 364 -14.24 11.29 10.47
N LEU A 365 -14.83 10.34 9.76
CA LEU A 365 -14.47 10.09 8.37
C LEU A 365 -14.66 11.32 7.48
N GLU A 366 -15.75 12.08 7.70
CA GLU A 366 -16.05 13.31 6.98
C GLU A 366 -14.93 14.35 7.20
N GLN A 367 -14.48 14.53 8.45
CA GLN A 367 -13.38 15.45 8.78
C GLN A 367 -12.06 15.04 8.16
N VAL A 368 -11.78 13.72 8.04
CA VAL A 368 -10.61 13.22 7.32
C VAL A 368 -10.68 13.57 5.84
N LEU A 369 -11.84 13.36 5.20
CA LEU A 369 -12.07 13.68 3.78
C LEU A 369 -12.00 15.19 3.52
N GLU A 370 -12.53 16.02 4.42
CA GLU A 370 -12.43 17.48 4.37
C GLU A 370 -10.97 17.95 4.47
N ALA A 371 -10.17 17.35 5.37
CA ALA A 371 -8.76 17.65 5.53
C ALA A 371 -7.95 17.25 4.29
N ASP A 372 -8.22 16.08 3.68
CA ASP A 372 -7.63 15.65 2.40
C ASP A 372 -7.95 16.67 1.29
N ALA A 373 -9.22 17.02 1.13
CA ALA A 373 -9.66 17.97 0.11
C ALA A 373 -9.06 19.38 0.32
N TRP A 374 -8.93 19.82 1.57
CA TRP A 374 -8.27 21.07 1.92
C TRP A 374 -6.79 21.01 1.55
N ALA A 375 -6.09 19.95 1.93
CA ALA A 375 -4.66 19.79 1.66
C ALA A 375 -4.35 19.76 0.16
N ARG A 376 -5.18 19.11 -0.64
CA ARG A 376 -5.05 19.12 -2.10
C ARG A 376 -5.14 20.54 -2.69
N ARG A 377 -6.08 21.37 -2.20
CA ARG A 377 -6.20 22.77 -2.63
C ARG A 377 -4.99 23.59 -2.18
N GLU A 378 -4.55 23.41 -0.93
CA GLU A 378 -3.43 24.18 -0.37
C GLU A 378 -2.09 23.80 -1.04
N ALA A 379 -1.84 22.52 -1.28
CA ALA A 379 -0.64 22.04 -1.95
C ALA A 379 -0.56 22.49 -3.43
N SER A 380 -1.70 22.80 -4.06
CA SER A 380 -1.76 23.28 -5.45
C SER A 380 -1.42 24.77 -5.62
N ARG A 381 -1.34 25.54 -4.51
CA ARG A 381 -0.93 26.96 -4.49
C ARG A 381 0.58 27.11 -4.56
#